data_5f78fd33e8de0c877fab8f2dd5392133
#
_entry.id   5f78fd33e8de0c877fab8f2dd5392133
#
_cell.length_a   1.000
_cell.length_b   1.000
_cell.length_c   1.000
_cell.angle_alpha   90.00
_cell.angle_beta   90.00
_cell.angle_gamma   90.00
#
_symmetry.space_group_name_H-M   'P 1'
#
loop_
_entity.id
_entity.type
_entity.pdbx_description
1 polymer ?
#
loop_
_entity_poly.entity_id
_entity_poly.type
_entity_poly.pdbx_seq_one_letter_code
_entity_poly.pdbx_strand_id
1 'polypeptide(L)'
;FGSQMLATRRLIERGVRFIQVQHGAGGAGAWDAHGGLKANHERNFKAVDQPIAGLLKDLKQRGLLDSTIVIFATEFGRTPASQGTDGRDHHPYGFSVWMAGGGIKGGIAHGATDEIGFHAVEHRHYVTDIHATILKQLGLDSRKLEVPGRKRLDIDHGQPIDAIIA
;
A
#
# COMPACT_ATOMS: atom_id res chain seq x y z
N PHE A 1 4.65 10.22 -13.69
CA PHE A 1 4.85 9.46 -12.45
C PHE A 1 6.34 9.29 -12.13
N GLY A 2 7.21 9.06 -13.13
CA GLY A 2 8.65 8.93 -12.92
C GLY A 2 9.31 10.12 -12.22
N SER A 3 8.93 11.35 -12.57
CA SER A 3 9.41 12.57 -11.90
C SER A 3 9.00 12.63 -10.43
N GLN A 4 7.82 12.11 -10.08
CA GLN A 4 7.36 12.00 -8.70
C GLN A 4 8.22 10.99 -7.92
N MET A 5 8.58 9.85 -8.51
CA MET A 5 9.49 8.87 -7.89
C MET A 5 10.88 9.44 -7.65
N LEU A 6 11.40 10.22 -8.61
CA LEU A 6 12.67 10.92 -8.42
C LEU A 6 12.59 11.98 -7.31
N ALA A 7 11.50 12.74 -7.25
CA ALA A 7 11.28 13.72 -6.17
C ALA A 7 11.18 13.01 -4.80
N THR A 8 10.44 11.89 -4.74
CA THR A 8 10.32 11.05 -3.53
C THR A 8 11.69 10.62 -3.02
N ARG A 9 12.54 10.08 -3.86
CA ARG A 9 13.90 9.70 -3.47
C ARG A 9 14.69 10.87 -2.92
N ARG A 10 14.63 12.04 -3.58
CA ARG A 10 15.32 13.25 -3.12
C ARG A 10 14.81 13.78 -1.78
N LEU A 11 13.52 13.62 -1.50
CA LEU A 11 12.91 13.97 -0.21
C LEU A 11 13.37 13.02 0.90
N ILE A 12 13.46 11.72 0.61
CA ILE A 12 14.01 10.72 1.54
C ILE A 12 15.44 11.07 1.92
N GLU A 13 16.30 11.41 0.96
CA GLU A 13 17.67 11.83 1.21
C GLU A 13 17.78 13.07 2.12
N ARG A 14 16.74 13.90 2.16
CA ARG A 14 16.64 15.07 3.01
C ARG A 14 15.97 14.82 4.36
N GLY A 15 15.67 13.56 4.67
CA GLY A 15 15.09 13.17 5.95
C GLY A 15 13.57 13.38 6.07
N VAL A 16 12.85 13.56 4.96
CA VAL A 16 11.39 13.59 5.00
C VAL A 16 10.86 12.22 5.40
N ARG A 17 10.16 12.16 6.52
CA ARG A 17 9.80 10.91 7.18
C ARG A 17 8.56 10.21 6.61
N PHE A 18 7.66 10.94 5.98
CA PHE A 18 6.45 10.40 5.39
C PHE A 18 6.17 11.08 4.05
N ILE A 19 6.00 10.29 3.00
CA ILE A 19 5.74 10.77 1.66
C ILE A 19 4.61 9.93 1.08
N GLN A 20 3.53 10.56 0.67
CA GLN A 20 2.44 9.93 -0.05
C GLN A 20 2.45 10.38 -1.50
N VAL A 21 2.46 9.41 -2.41
CA VAL A 21 2.41 9.66 -3.84
C VAL A 21 1.17 8.98 -4.40
N GLN A 22 0.31 9.75 -5.03
CA GLN A 22 -0.90 9.23 -5.65
C GLN A 22 -0.70 9.10 -7.16
N HIS A 23 -1.13 7.98 -7.71
CA HIS A 23 -1.24 7.77 -9.16
C HIS A 23 -2.70 7.77 -9.57
N GLY A 24 -3.00 8.61 -10.54
CA GLY A 24 -4.36 8.80 -11.03
C GLY A 24 -5.08 9.92 -10.31
N ALA A 25 -5.06 11.09 -10.92
CA ALA A 25 -5.89 12.23 -10.52
C ALA A 25 -7.18 12.24 -11.34
N GLY A 26 -8.29 12.58 -10.70
CA GLY A 26 -9.58 12.71 -11.32
C GLY A 26 -10.72 12.24 -10.42
N GLY A 27 -11.93 12.69 -10.66
CA GLY A 27 -13.07 12.46 -9.78
C GLY A 27 -13.44 10.99 -9.55
N ALA A 28 -13.16 10.12 -10.53
CA ALA A 28 -13.43 8.69 -10.43
C ALA A 28 -12.17 7.82 -10.18
N GLY A 29 -10.98 8.46 -10.10
CA GLY A 29 -9.72 7.72 -9.99
C GLY A 29 -9.33 6.96 -11.27
N ALA A 30 -8.04 6.93 -11.60
CA ALA A 30 -7.57 6.28 -12.82
C ALA A 30 -7.75 4.75 -12.79
N TRP A 31 -7.82 4.15 -11.60
CA TRP A 31 -7.91 2.71 -11.38
C TRP A 31 -9.33 2.19 -11.18
N ASP A 32 -10.31 3.09 -11.13
CA ASP A 32 -11.72 2.76 -10.91
C ASP A 32 -12.38 2.23 -12.20
N ALA A 33 -12.26 0.93 -12.43
CA ALA A 33 -12.64 0.29 -13.68
C ALA A 33 -13.92 -0.56 -13.54
N HIS A 34 -15.07 0.10 -13.51
CA HIS A 34 -16.39 -0.53 -13.58
C HIS A 34 -16.73 -1.04 -14.99
N GLY A 35 -15.87 -0.83 -15.96
CA GLY A 35 -15.90 -1.34 -17.33
C GLY A 35 -14.51 -1.21 -17.96
N GLY A 36 -14.22 -2.01 -19.00
CA GLY A 36 -12.95 -1.95 -19.70
C GLY A 36 -11.72 -2.23 -18.81
N LEU A 37 -11.86 -3.09 -17.81
CA LEU A 37 -10.84 -3.37 -16.77
C LEU A 37 -9.47 -3.61 -17.36
N LYS A 38 -9.37 -4.53 -18.34
CA LYS A 38 -8.08 -4.92 -18.91
C LYS A 38 -7.33 -3.74 -19.51
N ALA A 39 -7.97 -3.00 -20.42
CA ALA A 39 -7.37 -1.86 -21.09
C ALA A 39 -7.00 -0.73 -20.11
N ASN A 40 -7.85 -0.50 -19.09
CA ASN A 40 -7.60 0.48 -18.04
C ASN A 40 -6.34 0.11 -17.25
N HIS A 41 -6.27 -1.12 -16.72
CA HIS A 41 -5.17 -1.55 -15.87
C HIS A 41 -3.85 -1.70 -16.66
N GLU A 42 -3.89 -2.21 -17.90
CA GLU A 42 -2.69 -2.27 -18.75
C GLU A 42 -2.05 -0.89 -18.94
N ARG A 43 -2.85 0.13 -19.19
CA ARG A 43 -2.38 1.51 -19.33
C ARG A 43 -1.77 2.03 -18.03
N ASN A 44 -2.45 1.82 -16.91
CA ASN A 44 -2.02 2.31 -15.62
C ASN A 44 -0.78 1.56 -15.11
N PHE A 45 -0.71 0.24 -15.26
CA PHE A 45 0.48 -0.53 -14.90
C PHE A 45 1.71 -0.10 -15.70
N LYS A 46 1.57 0.13 -17.01
CA LYS A 46 2.68 0.67 -17.84
C LYS A 46 3.18 2.02 -17.33
N ALA A 47 2.31 2.83 -16.75
CA ALA A 47 2.69 4.14 -16.23
C ALA A 47 3.44 4.08 -14.89
N VAL A 48 3.21 3.04 -14.06
CA VAL A 48 3.76 2.97 -12.70
C VAL A 48 4.88 1.94 -12.53
N ASP A 49 4.90 0.87 -13.30
CA ASP A 49 5.79 -0.28 -13.12
C ASP A 49 7.27 0.12 -13.13
N GLN A 50 7.74 0.68 -14.25
CA GLN A 50 9.15 1.11 -14.37
C GLN A 50 9.54 2.19 -13.35
N PRO A 51 8.74 3.26 -13.11
CA PRO A 51 9.03 4.25 -12.08
C PRO A 51 9.17 3.66 -10.67
N ILE A 52 8.29 2.74 -10.27
CA ILE A 52 8.36 2.08 -8.97
C ILE A 52 9.62 1.20 -8.88
N ALA A 53 9.87 0.38 -9.91
CA ALA A 53 11.08 -0.44 -9.97
C ALA A 53 12.35 0.42 -9.92
N GLY A 54 12.34 1.57 -10.59
CA GLY A 54 13.43 2.55 -10.55
C GLY A 54 13.65 3.10 -9.15
N LEU A 55 12.58 3.48 -8.44
CA LEU A 55 12.67 3.96 -7.05
C LEU A 55 13.29 2.90 -6.13
N LEU A 56 12.80 1.66 -6.18
CA LEU A 56 13.29 0.58 -5.33
C LEU A 56 14.78 0.28 -5.58
N LYS A 57 15.19 0.23 -6.85
CA LYS A 57 16.60 0.03 -7.24
C LYS A 57 17.49 1.17 -6.75
N ASP A 58 17.06 2.42 -6.93
CA ASP A 58 17.82 3.61 -6.53
C ASP A 58 17.96 3.68 -5.00
N LEU A 59 16.88 3.43 -4.25
CA LEU A 59 16.93 3.35 -2.79
C LEU A 59 17.88 2.23 -2.32
N LYS A 60 17.83 1.05 -2.93
CA LYS A 60 18.71 -0.06 -2.59
C LYS A 60 20.18 0.27 -2.86
N GLN A 61 20.48 0.83 -4.04
CA GLN A 61 21.86 1.20 -4.43
C GLN A 61 22.47 2.26 -3.51
N ARG A 62 21.63 3.11 -2.92
CA ARG A 62 22.06 4.19 -2.00
C ARG A 62 22.06 3.76 -0.53
N GLY A 63 21.71 2.51 -0.22
CA GLY A 63 21.58 2.05 1.16
C GLY A 63 20.42 2.70 1.94
N LEU A 64 19.45 3.27 1.24
CA LEU A 64 18.29 3.93 1.85
C LEU A 64 17.10 2.99 2.05
N LEU A 65 17.06 1.85 1.32
CA LEU A 65 15.93 0.93 1.39
C LEU A 65 15.81 0.27 2.76
N ASP A 66 16.93 0.00 3.45
CA ASP A 66 16.92 -0.65 4.76
C ASP A 66 16.28 0.23 5.85
N SER A 67 16.27 1.55 5.66
CA SER A 67 15.66 2.52 6.55
C SER A 67 14.37 3.16 6.02
N THR A 68 13.86 2.68 4.88
CA THR A 68 12.68 3.23 4.22
C THR A 68 11.68 2.13 3.89
N ILE A 69 10.48 2.20 4.46
CA ILE A 69 9.37 1.34 4.03
C ILE A 69 8.77 1.92 2.76
N VAL A 70 8.70 1.14 1.71
CA VAL A 70 7.92 1.44 0.51
C VAL A 70 6.69 0.57 0.53
N ILE A 71 5.51 1.19 0.48
CA ILE A 71 4.23 0.50 0.43
C ILE A 71 3.47 0.89 -0.83
N PHE A 72 2.91 -0.11 -1.51
CA PHE A 72 1.91 0.07 -2.55
C PHE A 72 0.58 -0.48 -2.03
N ALA A 73 -0.40 0.38 -1.93
CA ALA A 73 -1.71 0.06 -1.37
C ALA A 73 -2.82 0.79 -2.11
N THR A 74 -4.01 0.24 -1.98
CA THR A 74 -5.28 0.86 -2.36
C THR A 74 -6.20 0.85 -1.15
N GLU A 75 -7.29 1.59 -1.21
CA GLU A 75 -8.27 1.69 -0.12
C GLU A 75 -9.11 0.41 0.05
N PHE A 76 -9.32 -0.34 -1.03
CA PHE A 76 -9.98 -1.65 -1.09
C PHE A 76 -9.57 -2.39 -2.36
N GLY A 77 -10.03 -3.61 -2.52
CA GLY A 77 -9.84 -4.43 -3.71
C GLY A 77 -10.99 -4.35 -4.70
N ARG A 78 -11.05 -5.32 -5.59
CA ARG A 78 -12.10 -5.48 -6.60
C ARG A 78 -12.72 -6.86 -6.48
N THR A 79 -14.03 -6.96 -6.80
CA THR A 79 -14.73 -8.24 -6.81
C THR A 79 -14.07 -9.23 -7.75
N PRO A 80 -13.99 -10.52 -7.40
CA PRO A 80 -13.52 -11.56 -8.32
C PRO A 80 -14.47 -11.80 -9.49
N ALA A 81 -15.76 -11.50 -9.29
CA ALA A 81 -16.78 -11.59 -10.34
C ALA A 81 -16.87 -10.30 -11.16
N SER A 82 -17.33 -10.43 -12.41
CA SER A 82 -17.51 -9.30 -13.29
C SER A 82 -18.68 -8.41 -12.84
N GLN A 83 -18.45 -7.11 -12.93
CA GLN A 83 -19.51 -6.10 -12.96
C GLN A 83 -19.79 -5.74 -14.41
N GLY A 84 -21.04 -5.86 -14.83
CA GLY A 84 -21.38 -5.73 -16.25
C GLY A 84 -20.66 -6.79 -17.10
N THR A 85 -20.11 -6.37 -18.22
CA THR A 85 -19.43 -7.27 -19.16
C THR A 85 -17.99 -7.59 -18.74
N ASP A 86 -17.22 -6.57 -18.36
CA ASP A 86 -15.77 -6.67 -18.18
C ASP A 86 -15.20 -5.75 -17.10
N GLY A 87 -16.05 -5.17 -16.26
CA GLY A 87 -15.67 -4.37 -15.10
C GLY A 87 -15.54 -5.18 -13.82
N ARG A 88 -15.16 -4.50 -12.76
CA ARG A 88 -15.14 -5.03 -11.38
C ARG A 88 -15.68 -3.98 -10.43
N ASP A 89 -16.46 -4.43 -9.44
CA ASP A 89 -16.97 -3.56 -8.38
C ASP A 89 -15.97 -3.42 -7.23
N HIS A 90 -16.22 -2.47 -6.34
CA HIS A 90 -15.47 -2.26 -5.12
C HIS A 90 -15.62 -3.45 -4.17
N HIS A 91 -14.53 -3.88 -3.53
CA HIS A 91 -14.56 -5.05 -2.67
C HIS A 91 -13.61 -4.92 -1.47
N PRO A 92 -14.13 -4.69 -0.26
CA PRO A 92 -13.28 -4.47 0.91
C PRO A 92 -12.89 -5.75 1.66
N TYR A 93 -13.49 -6.92 1.34
CA TYR A 93 -13.36 -8.13 2.16
C TYR A 93 -12.12 -8.98 1.84
N GLY A 94 -11.39 -8.65 0.79
CA GLY A 94 -10.14 -9.31 0.44
C GLY A 94 -9.39 -8.53 -0.63
N PHE A 95 -8.18 -8.06 -0.30
CA PHE A 95 -7.30 -7.40 -1.26
C PHE A 95 -5.85 -7.50 -0.78
N SER A 96 -4.92 -7.22 -1.67
CA SER A 96 -3.49 -7.33 -1.40
C SER A 96 -2.84 -5.96 -1.40
N VAL A 97 -1.85 -5.81 -0.53
CA VAL A 97 -0.88 -4.73 -0.55
C VAL A 97 0.51 -5.33 -0.62
N TRP A 98 1.52 -4.60 -1.08
CA TRP A 98 2.89 -5.05 -0.93
C TRP A 98 3.75 -4.00 -0.24
N MET A 99 4.78 -4.48 0.45
CA MET A 99 5.75 -3.66 1.18
C MET A 99 7.16 -4.11 0.86
N ALA A 100 8.12 -3.17 0.93
CA ALA A 100 9.54 -3.45 0.78
C ALA A 100 10.36 -2.51 1.67
N GLY A 101 11.52 -2.98 2.12
CA GLY A 101 12.47 -2.20 2.92
C GLY A 101 12.05 -1.96 4.36
N GLY A 102 12.78 -1.10 5.06
CA GLY A 102 12.46 -0.64 6.43
C GLY A 102 12.20 -1.75 7.45
N GLY A 103 12.93 -2.88 7.38
CA GLY A 103 12.73 -4.01 8.28
C GLY A 103 11.54 -4.92 7.93
N ILE A 104 10.93 -4.77 6.76
CA ILE A 104 9.90 -5.70 6.27
C ILE A 104 10.56 -6.93 5.65
N LYS A 105 10.09 -8.13 5.99
CA LYS A 105 10.56 -9.39 5.39
C LYS A 105 10.28 -9.41 3.90
N GLY A 106 11.32 -9.56 3.10
CA GLY A 106 11.19 -9.72 1.66
C GLY A 106 10.94 -11.16 1.24
N GLY A 107 10.32 -11.34 0.06
CA GLY A 107 10.16 -12.67 -0.56
C GLY A 107 9.13 -13.58 0.10
N ILE A 108 8.22 -13.03 0.90
CA ILE A 108 7.13 -13.77 1.54
C ILE A 108 5.77 -13.32 1.01
N ALA A 109 4.80 -14.22 1.05
CA ALA A 109 3.37 -13.90 1.02
C ALA A 109 2.80 -14.16 2.42
N HIS A 110 1.98 -13.26 2.93
CA HIS A 110 1.36 -13.36 4.24
C HIS A 110 -0.14 -13.18 4.13
N GLY A 111 -0.87 -14.21 4.53
CA GLY A 111 -2.31 -14.29 4.37
C GLY A 111 -2.75 -14.84 3.01
N ALA A 112 -4.00 -15.26 2.96
CA ALA A 112 -4.64 -15.75 1.74
C ALA A 112 -6.13 -15.43 1.73
N THR A 113 -6.70 -15.41 0.54
CA THR A 113 -8.15 -15.39 0.33
C THR A 113 -8.71 -16.80 0.26
N ASP A 114 -10.04 -16.92 0.29
CA ASP A 114 -10.75 -18.14 -0.06
C ASP A 114 -10.49 -18.53 -1.54
N GLU A 115 -10.98 -19.71 -1.93
CA GLU A 115 -10.74 -20.30 -3.25
C GLU A 115 -11.24 -19.43 -4.42
N ILE A 116 -12.24 -18.59 -4.18
CA ILE A 116 -12.78 -17.69 -5.20
C ILE A 116 -12.25 -16.27 -5.12
N GLY A 117 -11.35 -15.97 -4.17
CA GLY A 117 -10.75 -14.65 -4.01
C GLY A 117 -11.69 -13.60 -3.42
N PHE A 118 -12.75 -14.02 -2.69
CA PHE A 118 -13.78 -13.12 -2.19
C PHE A 118 -13.47 -12.62 -0.76
N HIS A 119 -13.19 -13.50 0.18
CA HIS A 119 -12.87 -13.12 1.56
C HIS A 119 -11.42 -13.43 1.90
N ALA A 120 -10.76 -12.54 2.63
CA ALA A 120 -9.52 -12.89 3.32
C ALA A 120 -9.85 -13.93 4.41
N VAL A 121 -9.16 -15.09 4.41
CA VAL A 121 -9.44 -16.21 5.32
C VAL A 121 -8.25 -16.61 6.17
N GLU A 122 -7.02 -16.47 5.66
CA GLU A 122 -5.81 -16.75 6.41
C GLU A 122 -5.13 -15.45 6.84
N HIS A 123 -4.68 -15.38 8.10
CA HIS A 123 -3.98 -14.22 8.65
C HIS A 123 -4.63 -12.89 8.26
N ARG A 124 -5.92 -12.79 8.49
CA ARG A 124 -6.70 -11.60 8.14
C ARG A 124 -6.24 -10.40 8.95
N HIS A 125 -6.06 -9.28 8.25
CA HIS A 125 -5.69 -8.00 8.84
C HIS A 125 -6.62 -6.90 8.37
N TYR A 126 -6.88 -5.94 9.25
CA TYR A 126 -7.55 -4.71 8.89
C TYR A 126 -6.52 -3.67 8.38
N VAL A 127 -7.00 -2.66 7.66
CA VAL A 127 -6.16 -1.53 7.22
C VAL A 127 -5.46 -0.86 8.40
N THR A 128 -6.13 -0.80 9.55
CA THR A 128 -5.57 -0.28 10.80
C THR A 128 -4.35 -1.07 11.29
N ASP A 129 -4.25 -2.37 11.01
CA ASP A 129 -3.09 -3.19 11.37
C ASP A 129 -1.86 -2.82 10.52
N ILE A 130 -2.07 -2.47 9.25
CA ILE A 130 -1.02 -1.93 8.38
C ILE A 130 -0.52 -0.61 8.95
N HIS A 131 -1.41 0.29 9.34
CA HIS A 131 -1.05 1.57 9.96
C HIS A 131 -0.28 1.37 11.26
N ALA A 132 -0.73 0.46 12.14
CA ALA A 132 -0.04 0.12 13.37
C ALA A 132 1.37 -0.46 13.12
N THR A 133 1.51 -1.27 12.07
CA THR A 133 2.81 -1.83 11.65
C THR A 133 3.77 -0.73 11.19
N ILE A 134 3.30 0.19 10.37
CA ILE A 134 4.10 1.34 9.91
C ILE A 134 4.52 2.22 11.10
N LEU A 135 3.57 2.54 11.98
CA LEU A 135 3.85 3.33 13.19
C LEU A 135 4.89 2.64 14.08
N LYS A 136 4.76 1.33 14.30
CA LYS A 136 5.75 0.55 15.06
C LYS A 136 7.15 0.66 14.45
N GLN A 137 7.29 0.51 13.13
CA GLN A 137 8.58 0.65 12.44
C GLN A 137 9.14 2.09 12.50
N LEU A 138 8.28 3.09 12.65
CA LEU A 138 8.68 4.48 12.92
C LEU A 138 9.01 4.75 14.39
N GLY A 139 8.92 3.73 15.28
CA GLY A 139 9.13 3.86 16.72
C GLY A 139 7.96 4.49 17.48
N LEU A 140 6.76 4.48 16.89
CA LEU A 140 5.54 5.04 17.46
C LEU A 140 4.57 3.92 17.89
N ASP A 141 3.80 4.19 18.94
CA ASP A 141 2.73 3.32 19.41
C ASP A 141 1.39 3.88 18.96
N SER A 142 0.66 3.14 18.13
CA SER A 142 -0.65 3.55 17.61
C SER A 142 -1.68 3.85 18.71
N ARG A 143 -1.56 3.17 19.86
CA ARG A 143 -2.44 3.35 21.02
C ARG A 143 -2.17 4.66 21.77
N LYS A 144 -0.99 5.22 21.60
CA LYS A 144 -0.55 6.46 22.28
C LYS A 144 -0.48 7.65 21.34
N LEU A 145 -0.85 7.44 20.06
CA LEU A 145 -0.77 8.50 19.07
C LEU A 145 -1.78 9.61 19.39
N GLU A 146 -1.25 10.80 19.59
CA GLU A 146 -2.03 12.01 19.76
C GLU A 146 -1.62 13.05 18.71
N VAL A 147 -2.61 13.64 18.07
CA VAL A 147 -2.40 14.71 17.10
C VAL A 147 -3.04 15.98 17.65
N PRO A 148 -2.27 17.06 17.88
CA PRO A 148 -2.83 18.30 18.41
C PRO A 148 -4.03 18.78 17.62
N GLY A 149 -5.10 19.15 18.32
CA GLY A 149 -6.35 19.62 17.70
C GLY A 149 -7.24 18.51 17.09
N ARG A 150 -6.88 17.24 17.27
CA ARG A 150 -7.70 16.10 16.84
C ARG A 150 -8.13 15.26 18.03
N LYS A 151 -9.32 14.67 17.94
CA LYS A 151 -9.76 13.69 18.94
C LYS A 151 -8.85 12.45 18.83
N ARG A 152 -8.39 11.96 19.97
CA ARG A 152 -7.67 10.68 20.02
C ARG A 152 -8.61 9.55 19.59
N LEU A 153 -8.06 8.56 18.89
CA LEU A 153 -8.79 7.32 18.62
C LEU A 153 -8.93 6.54 19.93
N ASP A 154 -10.15 6.18 20.27
CA ASP A 154 -10.46 5.37 21.45
C ASP A 154 -10.52 3.87 21.09
N ILE A 155 -10.73 3.56 19.82
CA ILE A 155 -10.84 2.21 19.24
C ILE A 155 -10.09 2.16 17.90
N ASP A 156 -9.98 0.98 17.32
CA ASP A 156 -9.40 0.73 15.99
C ASP A 156 -7.95 1.20 15.86
N HIS A 157 -7.15 0.98 16.91
CA HIS A 157 -5.73 1.31 16.91
C HIS A 157 -4.89 0.40 15.99
N GLY A 158 -5.46 -0.71 15.56
CA GLY A 158 -4.76 -1.78 14.86
C GLY A 158 -3.80 -2.56 15.76
N GLN A 159 -3.34 -3.67 15.24
CA GLN A 159 -2.30 -4.51 15.84
C GLN A 159 -1.14 -4.63 14.85
N PRO A 160 0.11 -4.36 15.26
CA PRO A 160 1.24 -4.56 14.36
C PRO A 160 1.31 -6.01 13.85
N ILE A 161 1.58 -6.17 12.57
CA ILE A 161 1.70 -7.49 11.93
C ILE A 161 3.14 -7.97 12.09
N ASP A 162 3.47 -8.49 13.27
CA ASP A 162 4.85 -8.88 13.62
C ASP A 162 5.40 -9.99 12.69
N ALA A 163 4.53 -10.82 12.14
CA ALA A 163 4.91 -11.88 11.22
C ALA A 163 5.65 -11.40 9.96
N ILE A 164 5.40 -10.15 9.52
CA ILE A 164 6.06 -9.56 8.34
C ILE A 164 7.26 -8.67 8.67
N ILE A 165 7.59 -8.50 9.95
CA ILE A 165 8.75 -7.72 10.40
C ILE A 165 9.96 -8.66 10.58
N ALA A 166 11.14 -8.23 10.07
CA ALA A 166 12.39 -9.00 10.14
C ALA A 166 13.02 -8.98 11.55
#